data_89ef9c0a93a7d176f16c79fc13ce6b37
#
_entry.id   89ef9c0a93a7d176f16c79fc13ce6b37
#
_cell.length_a   1.000
_cell.length_b   1.000
_cell.length_c   1.000
_cell.angle_alpha   90.00
_cell.angle_beta   90.00
_cell.angle_gamma   90.00
#
_symmetry.space_group_name_H-M   'P 1'
#
loop_
_entity.id
_entity.type
_entity.pdbx_description
1 polymer ?
#
loop_
_entity_poly.entity_id
_entity_poly.type
_entity_poly.pdbx_seq_one_letter_code
_entity_poly.pdbx_strand_id
1 'polypeptide(L)'
;MSVLTAALSLVIDAALGAWLGVVAFFSFVGAPRAFAVFEDGGRYVNDVFPRYYRVGVGLGAVAFVGGLALGYLSGYGGALLALLSLVAIAVLLAGYSVQSLIPKMEAAGEDGFERYHKQSVVLNGLMLLAVALGLVASHLPA
;
A
#
# COMPACT_ATOMS: atom_id res chain seq x y z
N MET A 1 6.71 27.79 -6.91
CA MET A 1 6.13 26.86 -5.91
C MET A 1 6.25 27.50 -4.53
N SER A 2 5.14 27.53 -3.79
CA SER A 2 5.19 28.03 -2.40
C SER A 2 5.84 27.01 -1.47
N VAL A 3 6.31 27.47 -0.30
CA VAL A 3 6.87 26.58 0.72
C VAL A 3 5.85 25.51 1.13
N LEU A 4 4.58 25.90 1.23
CA LEU A 4 3.50 24.97 1.58
C LEU A 4 3.29 23.88 0.54
N THR A 5 3.25 24.23 -0.74
CA THR A 5 3.12 23.24 -1.81
C THR A 5 4.32 22.31 -1.89
N ALA A 6 5.53 22.84 -1.68
CA ALA A 6 6.74 22.02 -1.61
C ALA A 6 6.70 21.05 -0.42
N ALA A 7 6.25 21.52 0.75
CA ALA A 7 6.10 20.68 1.95
C ALA A 7 5.07 19.56 1.73
N LEU A 8 3.92 19.88 1.12
CA LEU A 8 2.90 18.87 0.79
C LEU A 8 3.43 17.82 -0.19
N SER A 9 4.15 18.24 -1.22
CA SER A 9 4.77 17.32 -2.17
C SER A 9 5.76 16.39 -1.48
N LEU A 10 6.58 16.92 -0.57
CA LEU A 10 7.52 16.11 0.21
C LEU A 10 6.80 15.11 1.11
N VAL A 11 5.72 15.51 1.75
CA VAL A 11 4.91 14.60 2.59
C VAL A 11 4.30 13.47 1.76
N ILE A 12 3.77 13.79 0.57
CA ILE A 12 3.24 12.78 -0.36
C ILE A 12 4.34 11.80 -0.76
N ASP A 13 5.48 12.31 -1.19
CA ASP A 13 6.61 11.48 -1.62
C ASP A 13 7.14 10.60 -0.48
N ALA A 14 7.28 11.16 0.72
CA ALA A 14 7.72 10.42 1.90
C ALA A 14 6.74 9.31 2.27
N ALA A 15 5.44 9.59 2.25
CA ALA A 15 4.40 8.61 2.57
C ALA A 15 4.37 7.47 1.53
N LEU A 16 4.38 7.80 0.24
CA LEU A 16 4.36 6.79 -0.84
C LEU A 16 5.68 6.02 -0.90
N GLY A 17 6.81 6.68 -0.72
CA GLY A 17 8.13 6.03 -0.67
C GLY A 17 8.24 5.08 0.50
N ALA A 18 7.80 5.47 1.68
CA ALA A 18 7.76 4.61 2.86
C ALA A 18 6.84 3.41 2.63
N TRP A 19 5.65 3.62 2.09
CA TRP A 19 4.71 2.53 1.78
C TRP A 19 5.29 1.57 0.75
N LEU A 20 5.87 2.09 -0.33
CA LEU A 20 6.55 1.27 -1.35
C LEU A 20 7.68 0.44 -0.74
N GLY A 21 8.50 1.04 0.12
CA GLY A 21 9.58 0.35 0.82
C GLY A 21 9.07 -0.76 1.73
N VAL A 22 8.02 -0.49 2.49
CA VAL A 22 7.38 -1.50 3.37
C VAL A 22 6.83 -2.66 2.55
N VAL A 23 6.10 -2.39 1.47
CA VAL A 23 5.53 -3.43 0.60
C VAL A 23 6.64 -4.26 -0.04
N ALA A 24 7.65 -3.60 -0.62
CA ALA A 24 8.75 -4.28 -1.29
C ALA A 24 9.57 -5.14 -0.31
N PHE A 25 9.94 -4.58 0.82
CA PHE A 25 10.72 -5.32 1.83
C PHE A 25 9.94 -6.52 2.36
N PHE A 26 8.70 -6.34 2.76
CA PHE A 26 7.90 -7.44 3.30
C PHE A 26 7.65 -8.53 2.26
N SER A 27 7.34 -8.15 1.02
CA SER A 27 7.02 -9.10 -0.06
C SER A 27 8.23 -9.91 -0.52
N PHE A 28 9.40 -9.27 -0.65
CA PHE A 28 10.57 -9.91 -1.25
C PHE A 28 11.60 -10.40 -0.23
N VAL A 29 11.58 -9.89 0.99
CA VAL A 29 12.55 -10.24 2.03
C VAL A 29 11.86 -10.78 3.28
N GLY A 30 10.96 -10.00 3.88
CA GLY A 30 10.38 -10.30 5.19
C GLY A 30 9.61 -11.61 5.22
N ALA A 31 8.59 -11.77 4.37
CA ALA A 31 7.77 -12.97 4.34
C ALA A 31 8.54 -14.20 3.83
N PRO A 32 9.30 -14.15 2.72
CA PRO A 32 10.09 -15.31 2.29
C PRO A 32 11.12 -15.76 3.33
N ARG A 33 11.77 -14.84 4.02
CA ARG A 33 12.73 -15.18 5.07
C ARG A 33 12.06 -15.77 6.31
N ALA A 34 10.88 -15.27 6.67
CA ALA A 34 10.12 -15.85 7.78
C ALA A 34 9.77 -17.31 7.52
N PHE A 35 9.30 -17.64 6.31
CA PHE A 35 9.02 -19.03 5.92
C PHE A 35 10.28 -19.91 5.88
N ALA A 36 11.44 -19.34 5.51
CA ALA A 36 12.69 -20.09 5.42
C ALA A 36 13.36 -20.36 6.77
N VAL A 37 13.19 -19.45 7.74
CA VAL A 37 13.94 -19.46 9.01
C VAL A 37 13.13 -20.02 10.18
N PHE A 38 11.83 -19.73 10.22
CA PHE A 38 10.96 -20.14 11.32
C PHE A 38 10.13 -21.38 10.95
N GLU A 39 10.01 -22.34 11.88
CA GLU A 39 9.10 -23.47 11.73
C GLU A 39 7.65 -22.98 11.59
N ASP A 40 7.27 -21.94 12.34
CA ASP A 40 5.96 -21.30 12.31
C ASP A 40 5.95 -20.01 11.46
N GLY A 41 6.67 -20.00 10.34
CA GLY A 41 6.75 -18.80 9.47
C GLY A 41 5.40 -18.29 9.01
N GLY A 42 4.47 -19.18 8.67
CA GLY A 42 3.09 -18.81 8.30
C GLY A 42 2.34 -18.12 9.42
N ARG A 43 2.49 -18.57 10.65
CA ARG A 43 1.89 -17.92 11.83
C ARG A 43 2.46 -16.52 12.06
N TYR A 44 3.77 -16.35 11.93
CA TYR A 44 4.42 -15.04 12.01
C TYR A 44 3.87 -14.09 10.94
N VAL A 45 3.82 -14.53 9.70
CA VAL A 45 3.31 -13.72 8.57
C VAL A 45 1.85 -13.35 8.80
N ASN A 46 1.02 -14.27 9.26
CA ASN A 46 -0.40 -14.00 9.56
C ASN A 46 -0.57 -12.99 10.70
N ASP A 47 0.31 -12.98 11.69
CA ASP A 47 0.29 -11.98 12.77
C ASP A 47 0.71 -10.59 12.26
N VAL A 48 1.68 -10.53 11.35
CA VAL A 48 2.21 -9.27 10.80
C VAL A 48 1.28 -8.65 9.76
N PHE A 49 0.57 -9.45 8.96
CA PHE A 49 -0.26 -8.99 7.86
C PHE A 49 -1.27 -7.88 8.23
N PRO A 50 -2.07 -8.01 9.29
CA PRO A 50 -3.02 -6.95 9.63
C PRO A 50 -2.34 -5.62 9.94
N ARG A 51 -1.20 -5.67 10.62
CA ARG A 51 -0.40 -4.48 10.95
C ARG A 51 0.21 -3.86 9.70
N TYR A 52 0.77 -4.69 8.84
CA TYR A 52 1.33 -4.32 7.55
C TYR A 52 0.33 -3.54 6.68
N TYR A 53 -0.88 -4.07 6.50
CA TYR A 53 -1.91 -3.39 5.70
C TYR A 53 -2.45 -2.13 6.37
N ARG A 54 -2.55 -2.09 7.70
CA ARG A 54 -2.96 -0.88 8.43
C ARG A 54 -1.94 0.25 8.29
N VAL A 55 -0.66 -0.06 8.33
CA VAL A 55 0.40 0.92 8.04
C VAL A 55 0.23 1.47 6.63
N GLY A 56 -0.03 0.60 5.65
CA GLY A 56 -0.31 1.02 4.28
C GLY A 56 -1.52 1.94 4.16
N VAL A 57 -2.63 1.60 4.81
CA VAL A 57 -3.82 2.46 4.85
C VAL A 57 -3.50 3.83 5.46
N GLY A 58 -2.74 3.86 6.54
CA GLY A 58 -2.33 5.12 7.19
C GLY A 58 -1.46 5.99 6.28
N LEU A 59 -0.43 5.39 5.67
CA LEU A 59 0.45 6.11 4.73
C LEU A 59 -0.31 6.57 3.47
N GLY A 60 -1.17 5.72 2.95
CA GLY A 60 -2.03 6.06 1.82
C GLY A 60 -3.01 7.20 2.14
N ALA A 61 -3.59 7.20 3.33
CA ALA A 61 -4.45 8.30 3.78
C ALA A 61 -3.69 9.62 3.87
N VAL A 62 -2.46 9.62 4.39
CA VAL A 62 -1.59 10.81 4.43
C VAL A 62 -1.31 11.31 3.01
N ALA A 63 -0.93 10.43 2.10
CA ALA A 63 -0.66 10.80 0.71
C ALA A 63 -1.92 11.33 0.01
N PHE A 64 -3.06 10.70 0.23
CA PHE A 64 -4.34 11.10 -0.38
C PHE A 64 -4.79 12.48 0.10
N VAL A 65 -4.81 12.71 1.41
CA VAL A 65 -5.18 14.01 2.01
C VAL A 65 -4.18 15.10 1.59
N GLY A 66 -2.88 14.78 1.59
CA GLY A 66 -1.86 15.67 1.07
C GLY A 66 -2.09 16.06 -0.39
N GLY A 67 -2.46 15.07 -1.22
CA GLY A 67 -2.81 15.29 -2.62
C GLY A 67 -4.05 16.15 -2.81
N LEU A 68 -5.09 15.95 -2.00
CA LEU A 68 -6.28 16.82 -2.02
C LEU A 68 -5.93 18.27 -1.64
N ALA A 69 -5.13 18.45 -0.59
CA ALA A 69 -4.67 19.77 -0.17
C ALA A 69 -3.82 20.45 -1.26
N LEU A 70 -2.92 19.70 -1.88
CA LEU A 70 -2.10 20.20 -2.99
C LEU A 70 -2.97 20.64 -4.17
N GLY A 71 -3.96 19.84 -4.53
CA GLY A 71 -4.92 20.18 -5.60
C GLY A 71 -5.75 21.42 -5.30
N TYR A 72 -6.15 21.58 -4.05
CA TYR A 72 -6.85 22.77 -3.61
C TYR A 72 -6.01 24.06 -3.77
N LEU A 73 -4.69 23.96 -3.47
CA LEU A 73 -3.79 25.11 -3.53
C LEU A 73 -3.26 25.40 -4.95
N SER A 74 -3.06 24.37 -5.76
CA SER A 74 -2.36 24.48 -7.05
C SER A 74 -3.20 24.08 -8.26
N GLY A 75 -4.42 23.60 -8.05
CA GLY A 75 -5.28 23.07 -9.09
C GLY A 75 -5.08 21.56 -9.31
N TYR A 76 -6.14 20.92 -9.82
CA TYR A 76 -6.15 19.47 -10.09
C TYR A 76 -5.77 19.23 -11.54
N GLY A 77 -4.48 18.98 -11.79
CA GLY A 77 -3.99 18.53 -13.10
C GLY A 77 -4.12 17.01 -13.26
N GLY A 78 -3.93 16.53 -14.48
CA GLY A 78 -4.06 15.10 -14.81
C GLY A 78 -3.13 14.19 -13.99
N ALA A 79 -1.90 14.61 -13.77
CA ALA A 79 -0.93 13.85 -12.97
C ALA A 79 -1.39 13.71 -11.51
N LEU A 80 -1.93 14.78 -10.91
CA LEU A 80 -2.43 14.74 -9.54
C LEU A 80 -3.70 13.89 -9.43
N LEU A 81 -4.60 13.95 -10.41
CA LEU A 81 -5.78 13.09 -10.45
C LEU A 81 -5.39 11.62 -10.60
N ALA A 82 -4.39 11.32 -11.42
CA ALA A 82 -3.84 9.96 -11.54
C ALA A 82 -3.25 9.48 -10.20
N LEU A 83 -2.46 10.32 -9.52
CA LEU A 83 -1.92 10.01 -8.20
C LEU A 83 -3.05 9.70 -7.20
N LEU A 84 -4.04 10.57 -7.09
CA LEU A 84 -5.17 10.38 -6.16
C LEU A 84 -5.94 9.09 -6.45
N SER A 85 -6.17 8.79 -7.74
CA SER A 85 -6.86 7.56 -8.14
C SER A 85 -6.05 6.31 -7.79
N LEU A 86 -4.75 6.31 -8.07
CA LEU A 86 -3.86 5.18 -7.76
C LEU A 86 -3.72 4.96 -6.25
N VAL A 87 -3.58 6.02 -5.48
CA VAL A 87 -3.52 5.93 -4.01
C VAL A 87 -4.85 5.42 -3.46
N ALA A 88 -5.98 5.89 -3.96
CA ALA A 88 -7.30 5.40 -3.56
C ALA A 88 -7.45 3.90 -3.84
N ILE A 89 -7.04 3.43 -5.02
CA ILE A 89 -7.04 2.01 -5.37
C ILE A 89 -6.17 1.21 -4.39
N ALA A 90 -4.96 1.67 -4.13
CA ALA A 90 -4.04 0.99 -3.20
C ALA A 90 -4.61 0.92 -1.78
N VAL A 91 -5.20 2.00 -1.27
CA VAL A 91 -5.86 2.03 0.06
C VAL A 91 -7.05 1.08 0.11
N LEU A 92 -7.87 1.04 -0.95
CA LEU A 92 -9.01 0.12 -1.02
C LEU A 92 -8.55 -1.34 -1.05
N LEU A 93 -7.49 -1.66 -1.78
CA LEU A 93 -6.91 -3.01 -1.80
C LEU A 93 -6.37 -3.41 -0.41
N ALA A 94 -5.66 -2.51 0.26
CA ALA A 94 -5.16 -2.74 1.60
C ALA A 94 -6.31 -2.92 2.62
N GLY A 95 -7.31 -2.06 2.56
CA GLY A 95 -8.51 -2.14 3.41
C GLY A 95 -9.31 -3.43 3.20
N TYR A 96 -9.51 -3.83 1.96
CA TYR A 96 -10.14 -5.11 1.62
C TYR A 96 -9.37 -6.30 2.21
N SER A 97 -8.04 -6.27 2.09
CA SER A 97 -7.18 -7.34 2.62
C SER A 97 -7.34 -7.49 4.14
N VAL A 98 -7.36 -6.39 4.88
CA VAL A 98 -7.54 -6.41 6.34
C VAL A 98 -8.95 -6.87 6.73
N GLN A 99 -9.98 -6.34 6.08
CA GLN A 99 -11.37 -6.52 6.51
C GLN A 99 -11.98 -7.82 6.02
N SER A 100 -11.54 -8.34 4.89
CA SER A 100 -12.18 -9.47 4.23
C SER A 100 -11.26 -10.63 3.95
N LEU A 101 -10.11 -10.38 3.30
CA LEU A 101 -9.25 -11.45 2.83
C LEU A 101 -8.57 -12.22 3.97
N ILE A 102 -7.98 -11.52 4.92
CA ILE A 102 -7.30 -12.15 6.08
C ILE A 102 -8.28 -12.96 6.93
N PRO A 103 -9.47 -12.42 7.31
CA PRO A 103 -10.47 -13.22 8.02
C PRO A 103 -10.93 -14.46 7.23
N LYS A 104 -11.06 -14.37 5.93
CA LYS A 104 -11.40 -15.54 5.07
C LYS A 104 -10.29 -16.58 5.06
N MET A 105 -9.02 -16.16 5.02
CA MET A 105 -7.87 -17.07 5.10
C MET A 105 -7.85 -17.82 6.43
N GLU A 106 -8.08 -17.12 7.54
CA GLU A 106 -8.12 -17.72 8.87
C GLU A 106 -9.30 -18.71 9.02
N ALA A 107 -10.48 -18.34 8.51
CA ALA A 107 -11.69 -19.18 8.58
C ALA A 107 -11.61 -20.42 7.69
N ALA A 108 -10.89 -20.36 6.56
CA ALA A 108 -10.79 -21.45 5.59
C ALA A 108 -9.91 -22.62 6.07
N GLY A 109 -9.01 -22.38 7.04
CA GLY A 109 -8.06 -23.38 7.50
C GLY A 109 -7.07 -23.81 6.42
N GLU A 110 -6.46 -25.00 6.56
CA GLU A 110 -5.44 -25.49 5.64
C GLU A 110 -5.97 -25.75 4.22
N ASP A 111 -7.20 -26.24 4.08
CA ASP A 111 -7.79 -26.61 2.78
C ASP A 111 -8.05 -25.40 1.87
N GLY A 112 -8.40 -24.26 2.46
CA GLY A 112 -8.66 -23.03 1.71
C GLY A 112 -7.49 -22.06 1.67
N PHE A 113 -6.43 -22.32 2.43
CA PHE A 113 -5.29 -21.39 2.58
C PHE A 113 -4.63 -21.07 1.24
N GLU A 114 -4.34 -22.07 0.41
CA GLU A 114 -3.64 -21.88 -0.86
C GLU A 114 -4.42 -20.95 -1.81
N ARG A 115 -5.74 -21.11 -1.89
CA ARG A 115 -6.60 -20.26 -2.71
C ARG A 115 -6.54 -18.79 -2.28
N TYR A 116 -6.71 -18.53 -1.00
CA TYR A 116 -6.69 -17.16 -0.47
C TYR A 116 -5.27 -16.58 -0.44
N HIS A 117 -4.25 -17.42 -0.26
CA HIS A 117 -2.86 -17.00 -0.35
C HIS A 117 -2.52 -16.49 -1.76
N LYS A 118 -2.94 -17.21 -2.81
CA LYS A 118 -2.78 -16.74 -4.21
C LYS A 118 -3.49 -15.42 -4.43
N GLN A 119 -4.71 -15.26 -3.93
CA GLN A 119 -5.45 -14.01 -4.01
C GLN A 119 -4.71 -12.88 -3.29
N SER A 120 -4.16 -13.15 -2.11
CA SER A 120 -3.34 -12.20 -1.34
C SER A 120 -2.11 -11.75 -2.12
N VAL A 121 -1.40 -12.67 -2.77
CA VAL A 121 -0.22 -12.35 -3.60
C VAL A 121 -0.60 -11.43 -4.76
N VAL A 122 -1.70 -11.71 -5.46
CA VAL A 122 -2.18 -10.87 -6.56
C VAL A 122 -2.56 -9.48 -6.08
N LEU A 123 -3.34 -9.39 -5.01
CA LEU A 123 -3.76 -8.09 -4.44
C LEU A 123 -2.56 -7.27 -3.94
N ASN A 124 -1.60 -7.93 -3.30
CA ASN A 124 -0.38 -7.27 -2.84
C ASN A 124 0.47 -6.76 -4.02
N GLY A 125 0.57 -7.52 -5.10
CA GLY A 125 1.24 -7.11 -6.33
C GLY A 125 0.56 -5.91 -7.00
N LEU A 126 -0.77 -5.91 -7.07
CA LEU A 126 -1.55 -4.79 -7.58
C LEU A 126 -1.38 -3.54 -6.71
N MET A 127 -1.37 -3.70 -5.38
CA MET A 127 -1.11 -2.62 -4.44
C MET A 127 0.29 -2.04 -4.62
N LEU A 128 1.30 -2.88 -4.74
CA LEU A 128 2.68 -2.47 -5.02
C LEU A 128 2.76 -1.64 -6.29
N LEU A 129 2.14 -2.12 -7.37
CA LEU A 129 2.12 -1.43 -8.66
C LEU A 129 1.40 -0.09 -8.56
N ALA A 130 0.25 -0.04 -7.89
CA ALA A 130 -0.52 1.20 -7.71
C ALA A 130 0.26 2.25 -6.92
N VAL A 131 0.95 1.86 -5.84
CA VAL A 131 1.80 2.77 -5.05
C VAL A 131 2.99 3.26 -5.86
N ALA A 132 3.68 2.37 -6.60
CA ALA A 132 4.81 2.73 -7.45
C ALA A 132 4.40 3.72 -8.55
N LEU A 133 3.30 3.44 -9.24
CA LEU A 133 2.77 4.33 -10.27
C LEU A 133 2.27 5.66 -9.69
N GLY A 134 1.70 5.64 -8.49
CA GLY A 134 1.33 6.86 -7.76
C GLY A 134 2.54 7.74 -7.47
N LEU A 135 3.64 7.15 -7.03
CA LEU A 135 4.90 7.87 -6.79
C LEU A 135 5.47 8.43 -8.10
N VAL A 136 5.41 7.68 -9.20
CA VAL A 136 5.80 8.21 -10.52
C VAL A 136 4.90 9.38 -10.92
N ALA A 137 3.58 9.26 -10.74
CA ALA A 137 2.62 10.30 -11.08
C ALA A 137 2.87 11.60 -10.29
N SER A 138 3.37 11.51 -9.05
CA SER A 138 3.71 12.70 -8.24
C SER A 138 4.81 13.55 -8.86
N HIS A 139 5.61 12.98 -9.76
CA HIS A 139 6.74 13.65 -10.44
C HIS A 139 6.46 13.98 -11.90
N LEU A 140 5.28 13.65 -12.41
CA LEU A 140 4.92 14.02 -13.77
C LEU A 140 4.49 15.50 -13.84
N PRO A 141 4.74 16.18 -14.98
CA PRO A 141 4.25 17.53 -15.17
C PRO A 141 2.71 17.55 -15.16
N ALA A 142 2.18 18.66 -14.68
CA ALA A 142 0.73 18.85 -14.54
C ALA A 142 0.02 18.82 -15.90
#